data_625269de069b859a894973bd19707e87
#
_entry.id   625269de069b859a894973bd19707e87
#
_cell.length_a   1.000
_cell.length_b   1.000
_cell.length_c   1.000
_cell.angle_alpha   90.00
_cell.angle_beta   90.00
_cell.angle_gamma   90.00
#
_symmetry.space_group_name_H-M   'P 1'
#
loop_
_entity.id
_entity.type
_entity.pdbx_description
1 polymer ?
#
loop_
_entity_poly.entity_id
_entity_poly.type
_entity_poly.pdbx_seq_one_letter_code
_entity_poly.pdbx_strand_id
1 'polypeptide(L)'
;SILWFNQVGCYDAQFTVMTSLGCTYSMSQAHAVCTYPVPVAGFNPPGQSLSTVYNGGTFSNQSQGANSYVWDFGDGSSLSNEESPYHEFPVIEGGNYVISLIATNAYGCSDTAFQEIVVTDELAFYIPNAFTPDGNQFNNVWKPVFSDVNDPQNYRAIIYNRWGEIIWESYNPQVGWDGTYGSQGMPVQDDGYIYEVTFGYKSNAKKERVTGHIVVIR
;
A
#
# COMPACT_ATOMS: atom_id res chain seq x y z
N SER A 1 -49.62 6.97 15.02
CA SER A 1 -48.71 6.57 16.14
C SER A 1 -47.49 5.87 15.54
N ILE A 2 -46.28 6.24 15.97
CA ILE A 2 -45.04 5.57 15.59
C ILE A 2 -44.73 4.59 16.71
N LEU A 3 -44.48 3.32 16.36
CA LEU A 3 -44.11 2.26 17.32
C LEU A 3 -42.58 2.07 17.20
N TRP A 4 -41.91 2.00 18.35
CA TRP A 4 -40.48 1.72 18.44
C TRP A 4 -40.26 0.35 19.08
N PHE A 5 -39.43 -0.48 18.48
CA PHE A 5 -39.07 -1.81 18.99
C PHE A 5 -37.63 -1.77 19.48
N ASN A 6 -37.42 -2.01 20.77
CA ASN A 6 -36.08 -1.88 21.41
C ASN A 6 -35.37 -3.23 21.57
N GLN A 7 -36.03 -4.32 21.20
CA GLN A 7 -35.47 -5.68 21.31
C GLN A 7 -35.59 -6.42 19.97
N VAL A 8 -34.63 -7.28 19.71
CA VAL A 8 -34.65 -8.20 18.58
C VAL A 8 -35.74 -9.26 18.82
N GLY A 9 -36.56 -9.52 17.82
CA GLY A 9 -37.62 -10.51 17.89
C GLY A 9 -38.79 -10.22 16.95
N CYS A 10 -39.76 -11.12 16.94
CA CYS A 10 -40.99 -10.93 16.18
C CYS A 10 -42.11 -10.56 17.14
N TYR A 11 -42.88 -9.58 16.75
CA TYR A 11 -43.97 -9.00 17.54
C TYR A 11 -45.30 -9.26 16.87
N ASP A 12 -46.28 -9.65 17.66
CA ASP A 12 -47.66 -9.82 17.22
C ASP A 12 -48.37 -8.46 17.19
N ALA A 13 -49.22 -8.25 16.22
CA ALA A 13 -50.09 -7.08 16.16
C ALA A 13 -51.53 -7.48 16.44
N GLN A 14 -52.20 -6.72 17.30
CA GLN A 14 -53.62 -6.86 17.52
C GLN A 14 -54.33 -5.55 17.17
N PHE A 15 -55.36 -5.66 16.40
CA PHE A 15 -56.19 -4.57 15.96
C PHE A 15 -57.61 -4.78 16.51
N THR A 16 -58.15 -3.78 17.21
CA THR A 16 -59.50 -3.83 17.75
C THR A 16 -60.29 -2.62 17.26
N VAL A 17 -61.42 -2.86 16.66
CA VAL A 17 -62.37 -1.84 16.23
C VAL A 17 -63.59 -1.91 17.16
N MET A 18 -64.04 -0.75 17.63
CA MET A 18 -65.26 -0.61 18.40
C MET A 18 -66.20 0.33 17.65
N THR A 19 -67.44 -0.12 17.44
CA THR A 19 -68.52 0.72 16.90
C THR A 19 -69.08 1.68 17.91
N SER A 20 -69.79 2.72 17.49
CA SER A 20 -70.48 3.68 18.35
C SER A 20 -71.58 3.02 19.22
N LEU A 21 -72.02 1.83 18.87
CA LEU A 21 -73.03 1.04 19.61
C LEU A 21 -72.37 0.03 20.56
N GLY A 22 -71.03 0.08 20.76
CA GLY A 22 -70.30 -0.76 21.70
C GLY A 22 -69.94 -2.15 21.19
N CYS A 23 -70.22 -2.51 19.94
CA CYS A 23 -69.76 -3.79 19.36
C CYS A 23 -68.26 -3.72 19.09
N THR A 24 -67.49 -4.73 19.52
CA THR A 24 -66.05 -4.82 19.31
C THR A 24 -65.75 -5.98 18.34
N TYR A 25 -64.77 -5.74 17.46
CA TYR A 25 -64.18 -6.74 16.64
C TYR A 25 -62.66 -6.67 16.79
N SER A 26 -62.02 -7.80 17.06
CA SER A 26 -60.56 -7.88 17.19
C SER A 26 -59.98 -8.87 16.19
N MET A 27 -58.88 -8.48 15.58
CA MET A 27 -58.06 -9.34 14.71
C MET A 27 -56.64 -9.32 15.24
N SER A 28 -55.98 -10.45 15.31
CA SER A 28 -54.57 -10.58 15.65
C SER A 28 -53.80 -11.21 14.49
N GLN A 29 -52.61 -10.68 14.28
CA GLN A 29 -51.63 -11.20 13.31
C GLN A 29 -50.37 -11.56 14.07
N ALA A 30 -50.05 -12.85 14.11
CA ALA A 30 -48.80 -13.32 14.69
C ALA A 30 -47.62 -12.92 13.80
N HIS A 31 -46.51 -12.56 14.44
CA HIS A 31 -45.26 -12.16 13.75
C HIS A 31 -45.48 -11.02 12.73
N ALA A 32 -46.33 -10.07 13.03
CA ALA A 32 -46.70 -8.99 12.12
C ALA A 32 -45.50 -8.06 11.80
N VAL A 33 -44.56 -7.93 12.74
CA VAL A 33 -43.30 -7.18 12.58
C VAL A 33 -42.17 -7.95 13.21
N CYS A 34 -41.08 -8.14 12.49
CA CYS A 34 -39.86 -8.74 13.04
C CYS A 34 -38.70 -7.73 12.97
N THR A 35 -37.94 -7.67 14.03
CA THR A 35 -36.66 -6.92 14.10
C THR A 35 -35.53 -7.93 14.22
N TYR A 36 -34.44 -7.65 13.52
CA TYR A 36 -33.27 -8.53 13.45
C TYR A 36 -32.03 -7.82 14.00
N PRO A 37 -31.06 -8.57 14.54
CA PRO A 37 -29.80 -7.98 14.99
C PRO A 37 -29.05 -7.37 13.82
N VAL A 38 -28.44 -6.21 14.03
CA VAL A 38 -27.51 -5.62 13.08
C VAL A 38 -26.15 -6.29 13.29
N PRO A 39 -25.43 -6.68 12.24
CA PRO A 39 -24.05 -7.15 12.38
C PRO A 39 -23.14 -6.02 12.87
N VAL A 40 -21.96 -6.38 13.34
CA VAL A 40 -20.90 -5.43 13.69
C VAL A 40 -19.76 -5.64 12.73
N ALA A 41 -19.47 -4.63 11.89
CA ALA A 41 -18.35 -4.66 10.97
C ALA A 41 -17.03 -4.33 11.67
N GLY A 42 -15.97 -5.04 11.31
CA GLY A 42 -14.64 -4.78 11.82
C GLY A 42 -13.59 -5.58 11.06
N PHE A 43 -12.36 -5.06 10.98
CA PHE A 43 -11.25 -5.76 10.36
C PHE A 43 -9.91 -5.28 10.89
N ASN A 44 -8.87 -6.09 10.68
CA ASN A 44 -7.48 -5.72 10.90
C ASN A 44 -6.75 -5.63 9.55
N PRO A 45 -5.95 -4.58 9.33
CA PRO A 45 -5.07 -4.49 8.17
C PRO A 45 -3.93 -5.53 8.28
N PRO A 46 -3.14 -5.72 7.21
CA PRO A 46 -1.94 -6.55 7.27
C PRO A 46 -1.04 -6.16 8.44
N GLY A 47 -0.48 -7.15 9.15
CA GLY A 47 0.35 -6.92 10.33
C GLY A 47 1.73 -6.30 10.03
N GLN A 48 2.10 -6.16 8.77
CA GLN A 48 3.33 -5.51 8.30
C GLN A 48 3.03 -4.11 7.77
N SER A 49 4.00 -3.20 7.88
CA SER A 49 3.93 -1.89 7.25
C SER A 49 3.91 -2.05 5.73
N LEU A 50 2.98 -1.37 5.07
CA LEU A 50 2.90 -1.37 3.61
C LEU A 50 3.78 -0.27 3.02
N SER A 51 4.42 -0.59 1.91
CA SER A 51 5.23 0.34 1.13
C SER A 51 5.12 0.02 -0.36
N THR A 52 5.66 0.85 -1.22
CA THR A 52 5.70 0.58 -2.67
C THR A 52 6.56 -0.64 -3.03
N VAL A 53 7.38 -1.15 -2.10
CA VAL A 53 8.15 -2.40 -2.24
C VAL A 53 7.38 -3.61 -1.69
N TYR A 54 6.63 -3.41 -0.60
CA TYR A 54 5.79 -4.42 0.05
C TYR A 54 4.34 -3.91 0.05
N ASN A 55 3.74 -3.90 -1.14
CA ASN A 55 2.49 -3.18 -1.41
C ASN A 55 1.22 -3.98 -1.12
N GLY A 56 1.32 -5.21 -0.65
CA GLY A 56 0.16 -6.07 -0.46
C GLY A 56 0.13 -6.82 0.86
N GLY A 57 -1.06 -7.31 1.20
CA GLY A 57 -1.27 -8.13 2.36
C GLY A 57 -2.72 -8.57 2.55
N THR A 58 -2.93 -9.48 3.50
CA THR A 58 -4.27 -9.99 3.82
C THR A 58 -4.97 -9.09 4.84
N PHE A 59 -6.17 -8.65 4.51
CA PHE A 59 -7.08 -7.95 5.41
C PHE A 59 -7.92 -8.96 6.17
N SER A 60 -7.73 -9.03 7.49
CA SER A 60 -8.39 -10.02 8.33
C SER A 60 -9.74 -9.52 8.81
N ASN A 61 -10.81 -10.15 8.39
CA ASN A 61 -12.16 -9.83 8.83
C ASN A 61 -12.36 -10.16 10.32
N GLN A 62 -12.94 -9.22 11.06
CA GLN A 62 -13.27 -9.33 12.48
C GLN A 62 -14.77 -9.08 12.72
N SER A 63 -15.58 -9.01 11.67
CA SER A 63 -17.01 -8.74 11.78
C SER A 63 -17.74 -9.85 12.51
N GLN A 64 -18.81 -9.48 13.22
CA GLN A 64 -19.65 -10.39 13.97
C GLN A 64 -21.10 -10.33 13.46
N GLY A 65 -21.73 -11.51 13.34
CA GLY A 65 -23.14 -11.61 12.96
C GLY A 65 -23.43 -11.38 11.48
N ALA A 66 -22.42 -11.27 10.64
CA ALA A 66 -22.52 -11.15 9.18
C ALA A 66 -22.22 -12.49 8.48
N ASN A 67 -22.66 -12.64 7.23
CA ASN A 67 -22.39 -13.79 6.37
C ASN A 67 -22.04 -13.39 4.92
N SER A 68 -22.01 -12.11 4.61
CA SER A 68 -21.52 -11.60 3.33
C SER A 68 -20.79 -10.28 3.53
N TYR A 69 -19.80 -10.03 2.68
CA TYR A 69 -18.82 -8.97 2.83
C TYR A 69 -18.60 -8.27 1.50
N VAL A 70 -18.39 -6.96 1.55
CA VAL A 70 -17.96 -6.16 0.41
C VAL A 70 -16.85 -5.23 0.87
N TRP A 71 -15.70 -5.33 0.24
CA TRP A 71 -14.53 -4.52 0.49
C TRP A 71 -14.29 -3.50 -0.62
N ASP A 72 -13.94 -2.29 -0.21
CA ASP A 72 -13.40 -1.25 -1.06
C ASP A 72 -12.07 -0.79 -0.45
N PHE A 73 -11.00 -0.87 -1.22
CA PHE A 73 -9.65 -0.54 -0.77
C PHE A 73 -9.28 0.93 -0.96
N GLY A 74 -10.17 1.73 -1.60
CA GLY A 74 -9.99 3.17 -1.76
C GLY A 74 -8.92 3.58 -2.77
N ASP A 75 -8.40 2.63 -3.55
CA ASP A 75 -7.37 2.85 -4.58
C ASP A 75 -7.94 2.80 -6.01
N GLY A 76 -9.26 2.68 -6.15
CA GLY A 76 -9.95 2.56 -7.44
C GLY A 76 -9.92 1.17 -8.06
N SER A 77 -9.41 0.16 -7.36
CA SER A 77 -9.48 -1.24 -7.75
C SER A 77 -10.91 -1.79 -7.66
N SER A 78 -11.12 -3.02 -8.18
CA SER A 78 -12.41 -3.68 -8.07
C SER A 78 -12.73 -4.07 -6.63
N LEU A 79 -14.03 -4.02 -6.27
CA LEU A 79 -14.50 -4.48 -4.98
C LEU A 79 -14.23 -5.98 -4.79
N SER A 80 -13.92 -6.41 -3.55
CA SER A 80 -13.79 -7.83 -3.19
C SER A 80 -14.97 -8.28 -2.33
N ASN A 81 -15.43 -9.52 -2.57
CA ASN A 81 -16.46 -10.17 -1.76
C ASN A 81 -15.91 -11.32 -0.92
N GLU A 82 -14.61 -11.47 -0.83
CA GLU A 82 -13.97 -12.47 0.00
C GLU A 82 -14.12 -12.15 1.48
N GLU A 83 -14.13 -13.16 2.34
CA GLU A 83 -14.22 -12.97 3.79
C GLU A 83 -12.99 -12.24 4.32
N SER A 84 -11.80 -12.63 3.90
CA SER A 84 -10.53 -12.02 4.29
C SER A 84 -9.62 -11.91 3.06
N PRO A 85 -9.78 -10.86 2.26
CA PRO A 85 -9.10 -10.71 0.98
C PRO A 85 -7.62 -10.39 1.14
N TYR A 86 -6.81 -10.86 0.18
CA TYR A 86 -5.50 -10.32 -0.09
C TYR A 86 -5.64 -9.17 -1.08
N HIS A 87 -4.98 -8.04 -0.82
CA HIS A 87 -5.00 -6.89 -1.70
C HIS A 87 -3.61 -6.29 -1.89
N GLU A 88 -3.32 -5.84 -3.12
CA GLU A 88 -2.09 -5.14 -3.51
C GLU A 88 -2.42 -3.72 -3.96
N PHE A 89 -1.80 -2.73 -3.31
CA PHE A 89 -1.94 -1.33 -3.68
C PHE A 89 -1.06 -0.97 -4.87
N PRO A 90 -1.36 0.13 -5.60
CA PRO A 90 -0.52 0.59 -6.68
C PRO A 90 0.92 0.86 -6.23
N VAL A 91 1.91 0.39 -7.01
CA VAL A 91 3.35 0.52 -6.70
C VAL A 91 3.98 1.81 -7.22
N ILE A 92 3.21 2.65 -7.93
CA ILE A 92 3.75 3.83 -8.63
C ILE A 92 4.15 4.95 -7.65
N GLU A 93 3.38 5.09 -6.58
CA GLU A 93 3.62 6.07 -5.51
C GLU A 93 2.91 5.62 -4.22
N GLY A 94 3.48 5.98 -3.08
CA GLY A 94 2.84 5.78 -1.79
C GLY A 94 1.61 6.68 -1.63
N GLY A 95 0.75 6.35 -0.67
CA GLY A 95 -0.47 7.10 -0.46
C GLY A 95 -1.22 6.71 0.81
N ASN A 96 -2.25 7.49 1.11
CA ASN A 96 -3.22 7.18 2.15
C ASN A 96 -4.47 6.62 1.50
N TYR A 97 -4.90 5.45 1.94
CA TYR A 97 -6.07 4.76 1.43
C TYR A 97 -7.07 4.54 2.54
N VAL A 98 -8.34 4.87 2.29
CA VAL A 98 -9.43 4.62 3.22
C VAL A 98 -10.12 3.33 2.80
N ILE A 99 -9.90 2.30 3.59
CA ILE A 99 -10.50 0.98 3.38
C ILE A 99 -11.89 0.98 3.99
N SER A 100 -12.86 0.44 3.28
CA SER A 100 -14.19 0.17 3.82
C SER A 100 -14.57 -1.30 3.73
N LEU A 101 -15.22 -1.81 4.77
CA LEU A 101 -15.83 -3.14 4.83
C LEU A 101 -17.31 -3.00 5.15
N ILE A 102 -18.16 -3.43 4.23
CA ILE A 102 -19.60 -3.61 4.48
C ILE A 102 -19.84 -5.07 4.85
N ALA A 103 -20.36 -5.32 6.03
CA ALA A 103 -20.71 -6.64 6.54
C ALA A 103 -22.25 -6.77 6.62
N THR A 104 -22.82 -7.76 5.96
CA THR A 104 -24.28 -7.94 5.84
C THR A 104 -24.67 -9.32 6.36
N ASN A 105 -25.78 -9.38 7.12
CA ASN A 105 -26.32 -10.64 7.62
C ASN A 105 -27.39 -11.25 6.70
N ALA A 106 -27.86 -12.45 7.03
CA ALA A 106 -28.86 -13.19 6.25
C ALA A 106 -30.23 -12.47 6.15
N TYR A 107 -30.47 -11.46 6.98
CA TYR A 107 -31.70 -10.68 7.01
C TYR A 107 -31.61 -9.38 6.23
N GLY A 108 -30.46 -9.11 5.59
CA GLY A 108 -30.20 -7.89 4.82
C GLY A 108 -29.81 -6.67 5.67
N CYS A 109 -29.58 -6.84 6.99
CA CYS A 109 -29.04 -5.77 7.82
C CYS A 109 -27.52 -5.68 7.59
N SER A 110 -26.99 -4.48 7.46
CA SER A 110 -25.57 -4.23 7.22
C SER A 110 -24.99 -3.21 8.18
N ASP A 111 -23.69 -3.31 8.40
CA ASP A 111 -22.86 -2.34 9.10
C ASP A 111 -21.57 -2.10 8.30
N THR A 112 -20.92 -0.96 8.52
CA THR A 112 -19.72 -0.57 7.74
C THR A 112 -18.61 -0.11 8.68
N ALA A 113 -17.43 -0.71 8.50
CA ALA A 113 -16.20 -0.28 9.16
C ALA A 113 -15.30 0.47 8.16
N PHE A 114 -14.59 1.49 8.66
CA PHE A 114 -13.60 2.25 7.90
C PHE A 114 -12.27 2.26 8.65
N GLN A 115 -11.18 2.17 7.89
CA GLN A 115 -9.84 2.34 8.44
C GLN A 115 -8.92 2.97 7.39
N GLU A 116 -8.15 3.97 7.80
CA GLU A 116 -7.11 4.56 6.98
C GLU A 116 -5.82 3.76 7.14
N ILE A 117 -5.17 3.46 6.01
CA ILE A 117 -3.83 2.88 5.97
C ILE A 117 -2.91 3.76 5.14
N VAL A 118 -1.63 3.71 5.46
CA VAL A 118 -0.56 4.43 4.77
C VAL A 118 0.31 3.42 4.04
N VAL A 119 0.42 3.56 2.73
CA VAL A 119 1.45 2.89 1.92
C VAL A 119 2.59 3.88 1.74
N THR A 120 3.74 3.58 2.35
CA THR A 120 4.91 4.47 2.28
C THR A 120 5.63 4.32 0.95
N ASP A 121 6.13 5.44 0.42
CA ASP A 121 7.01 5.38 -0.76
C ASP A 121 8.40 4.92 -0.34
N GLU A 122 8.84 3.80 -0.90
CA GLU A 122 10.16 3.22 -0.69
C GLU A 122 10.84 3.01 -2.03
N LEU A 123 12.09 3.47 -2.14
CA LEU A 123 12.93 3.23 -3.30
C LEU A 123 13.93 2.13 -2.96
N ALA A 124 13.73 0.95 -3.54
CA ALA A 124 14.72 -0.11 -3.43
C ALA A 124 15.90 0.20 -4.36
N PHE A 125 17.11 0.15 -3.81
CA PHE A 125 18.32 0.39 -4.58
C PHE A 125 19.45 -0.53 -4.12
N TYR A 126 20.38 -0.77 -5.03
CA TYR A 126 21.63 -1.49 -4.79
C TYR A 126 22.78 -0.72 -5.42
N ILE A 127 23.86 -0.54 -4.67
CA ILE A 127 25.08 0.12 -5.18
C ILE A 127 26.23 -0.92 -5.15
N PRO A 128 26.77 -1.31 -6.31
CA PRO A 128 27.89 -2.24 -6.38
C PRO A 128 29.13 -1.70 -5.68
N ASN A 129 29.89 -2.57 -5.02
CA ASN A 129 31.15 -2.21 -4.36
C ASN A 129 32.40 -2.59 -5.17
N ALA A 130 32.23 -3.22 -6.33
CA ALA A 130 33.30 -3.56 -7.24
C ALA A 130 32.78 -3.67 -8.68
N PHE A 131 33.63 -3.45 -9.66
CA PHE A 131 33.36 -3.74 -11.08
C PHE A 131 34.66 -4.03 -11.84
N THR A 132 34.52 -4.61 -13.04
CA THR A 132 35.62 -5.11 -13.83
C THR A 132 35.56 -4.54 -15.26
N PRO A 133 36.13 -3.35 -15.53
CA PRO A 133 36.12 -2.73 -16.85
C PRO A 133 37.20 -3.35 -17.78
N ASP A 134 37.09 -4.64 -18.06
CA ASP A 134 38.02 -5.44 -18.85
C ASP A 134 37.56 -5.67 -20.31
N GLY A 135 36.40 -5.09 -20.69
CA GLY A 135 35.82 -5.18 -22.02
C GLY A 135 35.07 -6.48 -22.32
N ASN A 136 34.86 -7.35 -21.31
CA ASN A 136 33.97 -8.50 -21.44
C ASN A 136 32.50 -8.09 -21.39
N GLN A 137 31.55 -9.04 -21.39
CA GLN A 137 30.09 -8.71 -21.38
C GLN A 137 29.53 -8.36 -20.00
N PHE A 138 30.31 -8.46 -18.93
CA PHE A 138 29.82 -8.38 -17.56
C PHE A 138 30.56 -7.33 -16.74
N ASN A 139 29.84 -6.60 -15.88
CA ASN A 139 30.40 -5.67 -14.90
C ASN A 139 31.37 -4.61 -15.42
N ASN A 140 31.27 -4.24 -16.70
CA ASN A 140 32.16 -3.24 -17.30
C ASN A 140 31.91 -1.80 -16.86
N VAL A 141 30.76 -1.57 -16.24
CA VAL A 141 30.31 -0.23 -15.85
C VAL A 141 29.75 -0.29 -14.44
N TRP A 142 30.23 0.61 -13.59
CA TRP A 142 29.64 0.81 -12.29
C TRP A 142 28.49 1.80 -12.35
N LYS A 143 27.35 1.41 -11.85
CA LYS A 143 26.22 2.32 -11.59
C LYS A 143 25.35 1.82 -10.45
N PRO A 144 24.71 2.69 -9.68
CA PRO A 144 23.61 2.33 -8.81
C PRO A 144 22.47 1.72 -9.62
N VAL A 145 21.81 0.72 -9.04
CA VAL A 145 20.64 0.07 -9.61
C VAL A 145 19.47 0.42 -8.72
N PHE A 146 18.40 0.95 -9.31
CA PHE A 146 17.16 1.28 -8.64
C PHE A 146 16.06 0.35 -9.11
N SER A 147 15.03 0.12 -8.26
CA SER A 147 13.84 -0.61 -8.71
C SER A 147 13.17 0.14 -9.87
N ASP A 148 12.71 -0.60 -10.89
CA ASP A 148 12.11 -0.04 -12.11
C ASP A 148 10.86 0.82 -11.89
N VAL A 149 10.26 0.71 -10.70
CA VAL A 149 8.99 1.35 -10.37
C VAL A 149 9.14 2.84 -10.03
N ASN A 150 10.29 3.22 -9.45
CA ASN A 150 10.51 4.59 -8.98
C ASN A 150 11.86 5.11 -9.47
N ASP A 151 11.85 5.87 -10.57
CA ASP A 151 13.03 6.62 -10.99
C ASP A 151 13.46 7.59 -9.88
N PRO A 152 14.76 7.57 -9.47
CA PRO A 152 15.25 8.48 -8.45
C PRO A 152 15.17 9.94 -8.95
N GLN A 153 14.56 10.81 -8.13
CA GLN A 153 14.49 12.23 -8.42
C GLN A 153 15.75 12.96 -7.97
N ASN A 154 16.16 13.99 -8.69
CA ASN A 154 17.33 14.78 -8.34
C ASN A 154 18.60 13.92 -8.14
N TYR A 155 18.76 12.91 -8.98
CA TYR A 155 19.89 11.98 -8.94
C TYR A 155 21.20 12.70 -9.21
N ARG A 156 22.21 12.36 -8.41
CA ARG A 156 23.61 12.73 -8.65
C ARG A 156 24.51 11.64 -8.10
N ALA A 157 25.42 11.13 -8.92
CA ALA A 157 26.48 10.22 -8.50
C ALA A 157 27.83 10.85 -8.78
N ILE A 158 28.74 10.75 -7.83
CA ILE A 158 30.10 11.29 -7.90
C ILE A 158 31.06 10.19 -7.49
N ILE A 159 32.21 10.13 -8.16
CA ILE A 159 33.32 9.27 -7.78
C ILE A 159 34.56 10.13 -7.52
N TYR A 160 35.20 9.86 -6.41
CA TYR A 160 36.41 10.54 -5.95
C TYR A 160 37.59 9.57 -5.95
N ASN A 161 38.76 10.10 -6.30
CA ASN A 161 40.03 9.41 -6.04
C ASN A 161 40.43 9.48 -4.55
N ARG A 162 41.53 8.83 -4.17
CA ARG A 162 42.05 8.81 -2.78
C ARG A 162 42.45 10.19 -2.24
N TRP A 163 42.62 11.20 -3.10
CA TRP A 163 42.94 12.58 -2.71
C TRP A 163 41.70 13.47 -2.60
N GLY A 164 40.50 12.92 -2.84
CA GLY A 164 39.24 13.65 -2.80
C GLY A 164 38.92 14.46 -4.07
N GLU A 165 39.65 14.22 -5.17
CA GLU A 165 39.34 14.86 -6.44
C GLU A 165 38.21 14.12 -7.14
N ILE A 166 37.27 14.86 -7.74
CA ILE A 166 36.17 14.28 -8.53
C ILE A 166 36.76 13.77 -9.85
N ILE A 167 36.62 12.48 -10.08
CA ILE A 167 37.09 11.83 -11.32
C ILE A 167 35.95 11.48 -12.27
N TRP A 168 34.73 11.38 -11.76
CA TRP A 168 33.53 11.16 -12.56
C TRP A 168 32.29 11.70 -11.84
N GLU A 169 31.30 12.17 -12.62
CA GLU A 169 30.03 12.67 -12.14
C GLU A 169 28.93 12.42 -13.16
N SER A 170 27.75 12.05 -12.68
CA SER A 170 26.55 11.89 -13.50
C SER A 170 25.31 12.36 -12.77
N TYR A 171 24.39 12.96 -13.52
CA TYR A 171 23.02 13.32 -13.10
C TYR A 171 21.96 12.39 -13.70
N ASN A 172 22.38 11.38 -14.46
CA ASN A 172 21.50 10.41 -15.09
C ASN A 172 21.75 9.02 -14.48
N PRO A 173 20.78 8.39 -13.83
CA PRO A 173 20.95 7.07 -13.20
C PRO A 173 21.22 5.94 -14.21
N GLN A 174 20.97 6.17 -15.50
CA GLN A 174 21.26 5.19 -16.56
C GLN A 174 22.70 5.28 -17.07
N VAL A 175 23.40 6.35 -16.75
CA VAL A 175 24.82 6.54 -17.12
C VAL A 175 25.72 6.07 -16.00
N GLY A 176 26.53 5.07 -16.24
CA GLY A 176 27.49 4.55 -15.27
C GLY A 176 28.94 4.94 -15.59
N TRP A 177 29.82 4.70 -14.63
CA TRP A 177 31.26 4.93 -14.75
C TRP A 177 31.96 3.68 -15.34
N ASP A 178 32.71 3.87 -16.38
CA ASP A 178 33.45 2.82 -17.09
C ASP A 178 34.91 2.63 -16.59
N GLY A 179 35.29 3.27 -15.50
CA GLY A 179 36.63 3.21 -14.94
C GLY A 179 37.65 4.09 -15.70
N THR A 180 37.18 5.10 -16.42
CA THR A 180 38.03 6.10 -17.06
C THR A 180 37.98 7.45 -16.37
N TYR A 181 39.01 8.28 -16.61
CA TYR A 181 39.16 9.60 -16.03
C TYR A 181 39.64 10.61 -17.09
N GLY A 182 39.15 11.84 -16.94
CA GLY A 182 39.52 12.97 -17.77
C GLY A 182 38.88 12.94 -19.16
N SER A 183 39.09 14.04 -19.91
CA SER A 183 38.51 14.24 -21.26
C SER A 183 39.05 13.30 -22.33
N GLN A 184 40.16 12.62 -22.04
CA GLN A 184 40.77 11.65 -22.96
C GLN A 184 40.37 10.19 -22.65
N GLY A 185 39.56 9.96 -21.63
CA GLY A 185 39.10 8.62 -21.27
C GLY A 185 40.23 7.70 -20.82
N MET A 186 41.20 8.22 -20.05
CA MET A 186 42.32 7.39 -19.59
C MET A 186 41.86 6.42 -18.48
N PRO A 187 42.21 5.12 -18.58
CA PRO A 187 41.87 4.16 -17.53
C PRO A 187 42.46 4.58 -16.18
N VAL A 188 41.67 4.48 -15.13
CA VAL A 188 42.16 4.65 -13.76
C VAL A 188 42.95 3.42 -13.31
N GLN A 189 43.77 3.53 -12.28
CA GLN A 189 44.47 2.39 -11.67
C GLN A 189 43.51 1.43 -10.98
N ASP A 190 43.90 0.17 -10.85
CA ASP A 190 43.21 -0.81 -10.00
C ASP A 190 43.41 -0.40 -8.54
N ASP A 191 42.35 0.13 -7.93
CA ASP A 191 42.39 0.73 -6.60
C ASP A 191 40.96 0.86 -6.05
N GLY A 192 40.88 1.33 -4.81
CA GLY A 192 39.64 1.75 -4.16
C GLY A 192 39.30 3.21 -4.41
N TYR A 193 38.11 3.49 -4.85
CA TYR A 193 37.54 4.82 -5.07
C TYR A 193 36.36 5.05 -4.15
N ILE A 194 36.07 6.31 -3.84
CA ILE A 194 34.93 6.66 -2.98
C ILE A 194 33.80 7.14 -3.88
N TYR A 195 32.59 6.64 -3.64
CA TYR A 195 31.40 7.18 -4.27
C TYR A 195 30.54 7.96 -3.30
N GLU A 196 29.82 8.93 -3.83
CA GLU A 196 28.70 9.61 -3.21
C GLU A 196 27.52 9.58 -4.19
N VAL A 197 26.38 9.04 -3.76
CA VAL A 197 25.14 9.02 -4.53
C VAL A 197 24.08 9.75 -3.74
N THR A 198 23.46 10.76 -4.36
CA THR A 198 22.32 11.49 -3.81
C THR A 198 21.13 11.33 -4.74
N PHE A 199 19.96 11.11 -4.14
CA PHE A 199 18.70 10.99 -4.87
C PHE A 199 17.53 11.35 -3.96
N GLY A 200 16.39 11.67 -4.56
CA GLY A 200 15.13 11.92 -3.87
C GLY A 200 14.06 10.92 -4.26
N TYR A 201 12.98 10.94 -3.52
CA TYR A 201 11.77 10.16 -3.79
C TYR A 201 10.78 10.99 -4.58
N LYS A 202 9.97 10.34 -5.42
CA LYS A 202 8.99 11.01 -6.26
C LYS A 202 7.82 11.60 -5.46
N SER A 203 7.39 10.90 -4.41
CA SER A 203 6.20 11.24 -3.63
C SER A 203 6.45 12.18 -2.45
N ASN A 204 7.70 12.40 -2.06
CA ASN A 204 8.02 13.22 -0.90
C ASN A 204 9.34 13.99 -1.09
N ALA A 205 9.57 15.00 -0.25
CA ALA A 205 10.79 15.82 -0.28
C ALA A 205 12.01 15.13 0.35
N LYS A 206 11.92 13.84 0.72
CA LYS A 206 13.01 13.09 1.33
C LYS A 206 14.15 12.94 0.32
N LYS A 207 15.36 13.22 0.78
CA LYS A 207 16.60 13.01 0.01
C LYS A 207 17.48 12.03 0.75
N GLU A 208 18.02 11.10 -0.01
CA GLU A 208 19.02 10.15 0.50
C GLU A 208 20.40 10.55 0.00
N ARG A 209 21.40 10.32 0.84
CA ARG A 209 22.82 10.43 0.50
C ARG A 209 23.52 9.18 0.98
N VAL A 210 24.03 8.42 0.02
CA VAL A 210 24.74 7.16 0.27
C VAL A 210 26.18 7.35 -0.14
N THR A 211 27.11 7.00 0.76
CA THR A 211 28.55 7.03 0.48
C THR A 211 29.14 5.65 0.73
N GLY A 212 30.14 5.30 -0.05
CA GLY A 212 30.84 4.03 0.08
C GLY A 212 32.09 3.99 -0.76
N HIS A 213 32.63 2.79 -0.96
CA HIS A 213 33.82 2.59 -1.77
C HIS A 213 33.54 1.61 -2.91
N ILE A 214 34.27 1.78 -4.00
CA ILE A 214 34.25 0.91 -5.19
C ILE A 214 35.66 0.42 -5.42
N VAL A 215 35.83 -0.85 -5.73
CA VAL A 215 37.09 -1.43 -6.16
C VAL A 215 37.04 -1.65 -7.67
N VAL A 216 38.01 -1.10 -8.38
CA VAL A 216 38.25 -1.37 -9.80
C VAL A 216 39.23 -2.55 -9.90
N ILE A 217 38.86 -3.57 -10.64
CA ILE A 217 39.63 -4.79 -10.86
C ILE A 217 39.75 -5.02 -12.37
N ARG A 218 40.98 -5.21 -12.91
CA ARG A 218 41.22 -5.54 -14.31
C ARG A 218 42.06 -6.79 -14.45
#